data_2b8ea6cdcc8c7099ad2b23e5dcd93d41
#
_entry.id   2b8ea6cdcc8c7099ad2b23e5dcd93d41
#
_cell.length_a   1.000
_cell.length_b   1.000
_cell.length_c   1.000
_cell.angle_alpha   90.00
_cell.angle_beta   90.00
_cell.angle_gamma   90.00
#
_symmetry.space_group_name_H-M   'P 1'
#
loop_
_entity.id
_entity.type
_entity.pdbx_description
1 polymer ?
#
loop_
_entity_poly.entity_id
_entity_poly.type
_entity_poly.pdbx_seq_one_letter_code
_entity_poly.pdbx_strand_id
1 'polypeptide(L)'
;MGMYLVSVCAEDWFTEGEDGWGDAATALNGELRLRGLPPYESVPAEADFVRGSGQTFEEKLIPSMNGFWDLCQAHLSREDAETVCGWTLLVPFSLDGTITLPVDSGYSDSTVVVGAPQLLPMAQRLAAAVELPPETPQMCDNLDLTTWFRDGAAKELATARPGPWGDDLDTAFYVALFLRAAEHSIRRGCPMAYC
;
A
#
# COMPACT_ATOMS: atom_id res chain seq x y z
N MET A 1 11.94 3.16 -16.13
CA MET A 1 10.75 2.43 -15.67
C MET A 1 10.46 2.89 -14.25
N GLY A 2 9.22 3.17 -13.87
CA GLY A 2 8.87 3.56 -12.50
C GLY A 2 8.21 2.39 -11.80
N MET A 3 8.30 2.33 -10.48
CA MET A 3 7.58 1.38 -9.64
C MET A 3 6.21 1.97 -9.27
N TYR A 4 5.18 1.17 -9.36
CA TYR A 4 3.81 1.55 -9.02
C TYR A 4 3.28 0.68 -7.88
N LEU A 5 2.38 1.23 -7.10
CA LEU A 5 1.54 0.49 -6.16
C LEU A 5 0.13 0.46 -6.73
N VAL A 6 -0.39 -0.74 -6.95
CA VAL A 6 -1.68 -0.95 -7.62
C VAL A 6 -2.60 -1.87 -6.84
N SER A 7 -3.91 -1.73 -7.04
CA SER A 7 -4.89 -2.74 -6.65
C SER A 7 -4.90 -3.89 -7.66
N VAL A 8 -4.95 -5.12 -7.16
CA VAL A 8 -4.98 -6.34 -7.98
C VAL A 8 -6.42 -6.81 -8.11
N CYS A 9 -6.89 -7.02 -9.33
CA CYS A 9 -8.22 -7.58 -9.62
C CYS A 9 -8.21 -9.11 -9.66
N ALA A 10 -9.39 -9.74 -9.76
CA ALA A 10 -9.51 -11.18 -9.78
C ALA A 10 -8.82 -11.80 -11.01
N GLU A 11 -8.91 -11.13 -12.14
CA GLU A 11 -8.30 -11.57 -13.40
C GLU A 11 -6.79 -11.71 -13.24
N ASP A 12 -6.12 -10.72 -12.67
CA ASP A 12 -4.67 -10.73 -12.44
C ASP A 12 -4.29 -11.65 -11.26
N TRP A 13 -5.13 -11.68 -10.21
CA TRP A 13 -4.88 -12.48 -9.00
C TRP A 13 -4.84 -13.98 -9.28
N PHE A 14 -5.68 -14.47 -10.21
CA PHE A 14 -5.77 -15.89 -10.55
C PHE A 14 -5.01 -16.25 -11.82
N THR A 15 -4.38 -15.29 -12.51
CA THR A 15 -3.56 -15.56 -13.71
C THR A 15 -2.19 -16.07 -13.28
N GLU A 16 -1.79 -17.24 -13.83
CA GLU A 16 -0.48 -17.84 -13.64
C GLU A 16 0.55 -17.23 -14.60
N GLY A 17 1.82 -17.20 -14.20
CA GLY A 17 2.94 -16.75 -15.02
C GLY A 17 3.41 -15.32 -14.72
N GLU A 18 4.30 -14.80 -15.57
CA GLU A 18 5.03 -13.54 -15.33
C GLU A 18 4.13 -12.30 -15.25
N ASP A 19 2.96 -12.33 -15.89
CA ASP A 19 2.04 -11.19 -15.93
C ASP A 19 0.94 -11.26 -14.85
N GLY A 20 0.94 -12.28 -13.96
CA GLY A 20 -0.10 -12.49 -12.97
C GLY A 20 0.41 -12.77 -11.56
N TRP A 21 -0.52 -12.86 -10.62
CA TRP A 21 -0.27 -13.12 -9.20
C TRP A 21 -0.66 -14.55 -8.77
N GLY A 22 -0.97 -15.44 -9.72
CA GLY A 22 -1.48 -16.80 -9.44
C GLY A 22 -0.57 -17.65 -8.56
N ASP A 23 0.75 -17.54 -8.74
CA ASP A 23 1.73 -18.26 -7.93
C ASP A 23 1.71 -17.75 -6.47
N ALA A 24 1.64 -16.43 -6.27
CA ALA A 24 1.52 -15.82 -4.95
C ALA A 24 0.17 -16.16 -4.29
N ALA A 25 -0.93 -16.15 -5.06
CA ALA A 25 -2.26 -16.53 -4.60
C ALA A 25 -2.31 -17.99 -4.14
N THR A 26 -1.70 -18.90 -4.90
CA THR A 26 -1.62 -20.33 -4.59
C THR A 26 -0.77 -20.58 -3.34
N ALA A 27 0.41 -19.96 -3.25
CA ALA A 27 1.29 -20.07 -2.08
C ALA A 27 0.64 -19.49 -0.83
N LEU A 28 0.01 -18.31 -0.92
CA LEU A 28 -0.72 -17.69 0.18
C LEU A 28 -1.85 -18.60 0.68
N ASN A 29 -2.68 -19.13 -0.20
CA ASN A 29 -3.76 -20.03 0.17
C ASN A 29 -3.25 -21.34 0.81
N GLY A 30 -2.07 -21.82 0.39
CA GLY A 30 -1.38 -22.91 1.06
C GLY A 30 -1.03 -22.58 2.51
N GLU A 31 -0.41 -21.43 2.76
CA GLU A 31 -0.06 -20.95 4.09
C GLU A 31 -1.29 -20.68 4.97
N LEU A 32 -2.35 -20.09 4.42
CA LEU A 32 -3.60 -19.85 5.16
C LEU A 32 -4.20 -21.17 5.66
N ARG A 33 -4.24 -22.21 4.80
CA ARG A 33 -4.73 -23.55 5.20
C ARG A 33 -3.87 -24.18 6.30
N LEU A 34 -2.53 -24.06 6.22
CA LEU A 34 -1.63 -24.54 7.27
C LEU A 34 -1.87 -23.86 8.62
N ARG A 35 -2.30 -22.61 8.61
CA ARG A 35 -2.66 -21.82 9.80
C ARG A 35 -4.11 -22.03 10.24
N GLY A 36 -4.88 -22.88 9.56
CA GLY A 36 -6.31 -23.10 9.85
C GLY A 36 -7.22 -21.92 9.47
N LEU A 37 -6.74 -21.04 8.59
CA LEU A 37 -7.49 -19.92 8.07
C LEU A 37 -8.20 -20.28 6.75
N PRO A 38 -9.34 -19.64 6.42
CA PRO A 38 -10.00 -19.85 5.15
C PRO A 38 -9.12 -19.34 3.99
N PRO A 39 -9.20 -19.99 2.81
CA PRO A 39 -8.50 -19.51 1.63
C PRO A 39 -9.07 -18.15 1.18
N TYR A 40 -8.22 -17.33 0.58
CA TYR A 40 -8.61 -16.05 0.01
C TYR A 40 -8.93 -16.22 -1.48
N GLU A 41 -10.22 -16.29 -1.78
CA GLU A 41 -10.76 -16.54 -3.13
C GLU A 41 -11.73 -15.44 -3.60
N SER A 42 -12.11 -14.52 -2.69
CA SER A 42 -13.10 -13.47 -2.96
C SER A 42 -12.42 -12.16 -3.37
N VAL A 43 -11.68 -12.19 -4.47
CA VAL A 43 -11.08 -10.99 -5.06
C VAL A 43 -12.10 -10.33 -6.01
N PRO A 44 -12.30 -9.00 -5.97
CA PRO A 44 -13.22 -8.32 -6.87
C PRO A 44 -12.72 -8.39 -8.32
N ALA A 45 -13.66 -8.51 -9.27
CA ALA A 45 -13.36 -8.41 -10.69
C ALA A 45 -12.82 -7.01 -11.04
N GLU A 46 -12.17 -6.92 -12.20
CA GLU A 46 -11.71 -5.65 -12.76
C GLU A 46 -12.86 -4.63 -12.79
N ALA A 47 -12.56 -3.41 -12.38
CA ALA A 47 -13.51 -2.31 -12.39
C ALA A 47 -13.18 -1.35 -13.53
N ASP A 48 -14.22 -0.84 -14.22
CA ASP A 48 -14.03 0.24 -15.16
C ASP A 48 -13.40 1.47 -14.45
N PHE A 49 -12.39 2.04 -15.09
CA PHE A 49 -11.78 3.25 -14.56
C PHE A 49 -12.78 4.42 -14.60
N VAL A 50 -13.12 4.93 -13.42
CA VAL A 50 -13.91 6.16 -13.25
C VAL A 50 -13.21 7.02 -12.23
N ARG A 51 -12.67 8.15 -12.67
CA ARG A 51 -11.91 9.05 -11.82
C ARG A 51 -12.72 9.52 -10.60
N GLY A 52 -12.12 9.41 -9.41
CA GLY A 52 -12.75 9.76 -8.14
C GLY A 52 -13.73 8.72 -7.60
N SER A 53 -13.88 7.57 -8.26
CA SER A 53 -14.76 6.49 -7.80
C SER A 53 -14.18 5.69 -6.63
N GLY A 54 -12.85 5.66 -6.52
CA GLY A 54 -12.11 4.81 -5.58
C GLY A 54 -12.29 3.32 -5.84
N GLN A 55 -12.62 2.92 -7.08
CA GLN A 55 -12.73 1.52 -7.45
C GLN A 55 -11.42 0.91 -7.84
N THR A 56 -10.51 1.70 -8.41
CA THR A 56 -9.14 1.34 -8.74
C THR A 56 -8.16 2.01 -7.78
N PHE A 57 -6.93 1.56 -7.80
CA PHE A 57 -5.81 2.22 -7.11
C PHE A 57 -4.56 2.08 -7.97
N GLU A 58 -3.96 3.20 -8.32
CA GLU A 58 -2.70 3.25 -9.02
C GLU A 58 -1.93 4.50 -8.63
N GLU A 59 -0.78 4.33 -7.96
CA GLU A 59 0.10 5.43 -7.58
C GLU A 59 1.55 5.09 -7.89
N LYS A 60 2.26 6.06 -8.46
CA LYS A 60 3.68 5.90 -8.77
C LYS A 60 4.54 6.25 -7.57
N LEU A 61 5.45 5.36 -7.20
CA LEU A 61 6.41 5.63 -6.16
C LEU A 61 7.37 6.76 -6.58
N ILE A 62 7.65 7.64 -5.63
CA ILE A 62 8.64 8.71 -5.82
C ILE A 62 10.02 8.28 -5.29
N PRO A 63 11.12 8.89 -5.74
CA PRO A 63 12.44 8.61 -5.18
C PRO A 63 12.54 8.98 -3.71
N SER A 64 13.36 8.21 -2.97
CA SER A 64 13.73 8.43 -1.58
C SER A 64 12.62 8.15 -0.54
N MET A 65 12.69 6.94 0.02
CA MET A 65 11.93 6.57 1.22
C MET A 65 12.70 6.82 2.54
N ASN A 66 13.87 7.49 2.50
CA ASN A 66 14.73 7.58 3.68
C ASN A 66 14.04 8.29 4.85
N GLY A 67 13.44 9.46 4.61
CA GLY A 67 12.70 10.19 5.65
C GLY A 67 11.50 9.42 6.19
N PHE A 68 10.80 8.65 5.34
CA PHE A 68 9.72 7.78 5.77
C PHE A 68 10.22 6.64 6.68
N TRP A 69 11.37 6.03 6.35
CA TRP A 69 11.99 5.03 7.21
C TRP A 69 12.37 5.61 8.58
N ASP A 70 13.00 6.78 8.60
CA ASP A 70 13.36 7.47 9.84
C ASP A 70 12.11 7.80 10.68
N LEU A 71 11.03 8.24 10.04
CA LEU A 71 9.75 8.49 10.71
C LEU A 71 9.17 7.19 11.31
N CYS A 72 9.20 6.08 10.58
CA CYS A 72 8.75 4.79 11.09
C CYS A 72 9.55 4.38 12.35
N GLN A 73 10.87 4.50 12.32
CA GLN A 73 11.71 4.19 13.47
C GLN A 73 11.45 5.11 14.68
N ALA A 74 11.10 6.36 14.44
CA ALA A 74 10.82 7.32 15.51
C ALA A 74 9.46 7.10 16.20
N HIS A 75 8.46 6.60 15.47
CA HIS A 75 7.07 6.55 15.92
C HIS A 75 6.49 5.15 16.09
N LEU A 76 7.13 4.10 15.57
CA LEU A 76 6.66 2.72 15.65
C LEU A 76 7.65 1.87 16.47
N SER A 77 7.20 0.68 16.87
CA SER A 77 8.12 -0.33 17.34
C SER A 77 9.03 -0.79 16.19
N ARG A 78 10.17 -1.41 16.50
CA ARG A 78 11.05 -1.95 15.47
C ARG A 78 10.33 -2.95 14.56
N GLU A 79 9.54 -3.85 15.13
CA GLU A 79 8.76 -4.85 14.41
C GLU A 79 7.71 -4.21 13.51
N ASP A 80 6.97 -3.20 14.01
CA ASP A 80 6.00 -2.46 13.22
C ASP A 80 6.66 -1.69 12.08
N ALA A 81 7.82 -1.06 12.31
CA ALA A 81 8.56 -0.34 11.27
C ALA A 81 9.05 -1.30 10.18
N GLU A 82 9.58 -2.47 10.55
CA GLU A 82 9.97 -3.52 9.61
C GLU A 82 8.75 -4.03 8.81
N THR A 83 7.60 -4.18 9.45
CA THR A 83 6.34 -4.58 8.80
C THR A 83 5.87 -3.52 7.80
N VAL A 84 5.82 -2.24 8.20
CA VAL A 84 5.35 -1.14 7.33
C VAL A 84 6.24 -0.96 6.10
N CYS A 85 7.56 -1.11 6.26
CA CYS A 85 8.52 -0.86 5.18
C CYS A 85 8.87 -2.10 4.35
N GLY A 86 8.52 -3.30 4.81
CA GLY A 86 9.03 -4.54 4.23
C GLY A 86 8.01 -5.37 3.42
N TRP A 87 6.75 -4.99 3.38
CA TRP A 87 5.76 -5.75 2.63
C TRP A 87 5.88 -5.55 1.12
N THR A 88 5.56 -6.58 0.35
CA THR A 88 5.47 -6.55 -1.11
C THR A 88 4.07 -6.89 -1.61
N LEU A 89 3.26 -7.51 -0.76
CA LEU A 89 1.85 -7.83 -1.02
C LEU A 89 1.01 -7.48 0.22
N LEU A 90 -0.01 -6.65 0.04
CA LEU A 90 -0.96 -6.31 1.10
C LEU A 90 -2.29 -6.99 0.82
N VAL A 91 -2.86 -7.67 1.83
CA VAL A 91 -4.14 -8.38 1.68
C VAL A 91 -5.23 -7.75 2.56
N PRO A 92 -6.53 -7.82 2.16
CA PRO A 92 -7.60 -7.05 2.80
C PRO A 92 -8.08 -7.61 4.14
N PHE A 93 -7.49 -8.70 4.62
CA PHE A 93 -7.91 -9.38 5.85
C PHE A 93 -6.77 -9.44 6.86
N SER A 94 -7.13 -9.72 8.12
CA SER A 94 -6.16 -9.82 9.22
C SER A 94 -5.32 -11.08 9.10
N LEU A 95 -4.02 -10.91 9.31
CA LEU A 95 -3.06 -11.99 9.46
C LEU A 95 -2.49 -11.97 10.88
N ASP A 96 -2.15 -13.15 11.41
CA ASP A 96 -1.37 -13.25 12.64
C ASP A 96 0.12 -13.16 12.28
N GLY A 97 0.62 -11.93 12.24
CA GLY A 97 1.98 -11.59 11.80
C GLY A 97 2.15 -11.54 10.27
N THR A 98 3.39 -11.47 9.83
CA THR A 98 3.79 -11.44 8.42
C THR A 98 3.91 -12.86 7.87
N ILE A 99 3.58 -13.05 6.59
CA ILE A 99 3.82 -14.30 5.86
C ILE A 99 4.89 -14.03 4.79
N THR A 100 5.94 -14.85 4.77
CA THR A 100 6.92 -14.83 3.68
C THR A 100 6.70 -16.03 2.78
N LEU A 101 6.38 -15.77 1.52
CA LEU A 101 6.17 -16.79 0.50
C LEU A 101 7.44 -16.97 -0.35
N PRO A 102 7.85 -18.21 -0.68
CA PRO A 102 9.00 -18.48 -1.55
C PRO A 102 8.61 -18.28 -3.03
N VAL A 103 8.04 -17.15 -3.36
CA VAL A 103 7.58 -16.76 -4.70
C VAL A 103 8.11 -15.37 -4.99
N ASP A 104 8.68 -15.17 -6.17
CA ASP A 104 9.18 -13.88 -6.63
C ASP A 104 8.08 -12.81 -6.62
N SER A 105 8.41 -11.63 -6.14
CA SER A 105 7.52 -10.47 -6.12
C SER A 105 7.81 -9.46 -7.24
N GLY A 106 8.67 -9.81 -8.20
CA GLY A 106 9.20 -8.91 -9.22
C GLY A 106 10.33 -7.99 -8.72
N TYR A 107 10.53 -7.88 -7.40
CA TYR A 107 11.57 -7.04 -6.78
C TYR A 107 12.44 -7.80 -5.78
N SER A 108 12.04 -8.99 -5.41
CA SER A 108 12.69 -9.84 -4.41
C SER A 108 12.39 -11.30 -4.69
N ASP A 109 13.31 -12.19 -4.37
CA ASP A 109 13.16 -13.65 -4.48
C ASP A 109 12.05 -14.22 -3.56
N SER A 110 11.33 -13.35 -2.86
CA SER A 110 10.24 -13.73 -1.96
C SER A 110 9.17 -12.66 -1.90
N THR A 111 7.92 -13.08 -1.68
CA THR A 111 6.79 -12.18 -1.46
C THR A 111 6.49 -12.08 0.04
N VAL A 112 6.55 -10.87 0.58
CA VAL A 112 6.23 -10.58 1.98
C VAL A 112 4.80 -10.07 2.07
N VAL A 113 3.93 -10.85 2.69
CA VAL A 113 2.49 -10.59 2.81
C VAL A 113 2.16 -10.00 4.18
N VAL A 114 1.43 -8.89 4.18
CA VAL A 114 0.91 -8.21 5.37
C VAL A 114 -0.59 -8.00 5.23
N GLY A 115 -1.33 -8.05 6.32
CA GLY A 115 -2.75 -7.71 6.33
C GLY A 115 -2.98 -6.20 6.40
N ALA A 116 -3.85 -5.67 5.55
CA ALA A 116 -4.22 -4.26 5.59
C ALA A 116 -4.82 -3.81 6.94
N PRO A 117 -5.61 -4.64 7.66
CA PRO A 117 -6.06 -4.30 9.01
C PRO A 117 -4.94 -4.13 10.04
N GLN A 118 -3.78 -4.78 9.86
CA GLN A 118 -2.59 -4.55 10.69
C GLN A 118 -1.84 -3.28 10.27
N LEU A 119 -1.70 -3.04 8.96
CA LEU A 119 -0.99 -1.87 8.43
C LEU A 119 -1.72 -0.56 8.75
N LEU A 120 -3.06 -0.56 8.68
CA LEU A 120 -3.87 0.66 8.83
C LEU A 120 -3.61 1.46 10.11
N PRO A 121 -3.62 0.87 11.33
CA PRO A 121 -3.35 1.63 12.56
C PRO A 121 -1.93 2.20 12.61
N MET A 122 -0.95 1.52 12.02
CA MET A 122 0.43 2.03 11.92
C MET A 122 0.48 3.25 10.99
N ALA A 123 -0.12 3.15 9.81
CA ALA A 123 -0.21 4.26 8.85
C ALA A 123 -0.99 5.46 9.44
N GLN A 124 -2.07 5.22 10.17
CA GLN A 124 -2.82 6.27 10.89
C GLN A 124 -1.97 6.96 11.97
N ARG A 125 -1.16 6.21 12.70
CA ARG A 125 -0.23 6.77 13.69
C ARG A 125 0.83 7.66 13.04
N LEU A 126 1.38 7.24 11.91
CA LEU A 126 2.33 8.05 11.14
C LEU A 126 1.66 9.30 10.55
N ALA A 127 0.43 9.18 10.02
CA ALA A 127 -0.34 10.31 9.51
C ALA A 127 -0.62 11.35 10.59
N ALA A 128 -0.94 10.90 11.80
CA ALA A 128 -1.10 11.78 12.96
C ALA A 128 0.23 12.44 13.38
N ALA A 129 1.34 11.70 13.32
CA ALA A 129 2.68 12.22 13.69
C ALA A 129 3.16 13.33 12.76
N VAL A 130 2.87 13.23 11.45
CA VAL A 130 3.20 14.29 10.48
C VAL A 130 2.09 15.33 10.35
N GLU A 131 0.97 15.20 11.05
CA GLU A 131 -0.22 16.06 10.91
C GLU A 131 -0.69 16.14 9.45
N LEU A 132 -0.86 14.97 8.80
CA LEU A 132 -1.22 14.89 7.38
C LEU A 132 -2.50 15.70 7.10
N PRO A 133 -2.49 16.65 6.14
CA PRO A 133 -3.62 17.56 5.95
C PRO A 133 -4.84 16.85 5.35
N PRO A 134 -6.07 17.26 5.72
CA PRO A 134 -7.30 16.64 5.24
C PRO A 134 -7.52 16.84 3.73
N GLU A 135 -6.84 17.79 3.10
CA GLU A 135 -6.86 18.03 1.66
C GLU A 135 -6.10 16.99 0.84
N THR A 136 -5.28 16.15 1.52
CA THR A 136 -4.60 15.04 0.85
C THR A 136 -5.62 14.14 0.15
N PRO A 137 -5.41 13.80 -1.13
CA PRO A 137 -6.37 12.99 -1.90
C PRO A 137 -6.82 11.74 -1.15
N GLN A 138 -8.14 11.49 -1.19
CA GLN A 138 -8.77 10.34 -0.52
C GLN A 138 -8.91 9.16 -1.48
N MET A 139 -9.08 9.44 -2.77
CA MET A 139 -9.14 8.46 -3.86
C MET A 139 -7.84 8.53 -4.65
N CYS A 140 -7.33 7.39 -5.04
CA CYS A 140 -6.03 7.21 -5.70
C CYS A 140 -6.23 6.35 -6.96
N ASP A 141 -7.22 6.72 -7.78
CA ASP A 141 -7.62 5.90 -8.93
C ASP A 141 -6.58 5.89 -10.05
N ASN A 142 -5.86 7.00 -10.24
CA ASN A 142 -4.83 7.12 -11.27
C ASN A 142 -3.89 8.29 -10.95
N LEU A 143 -2.83 8.04 -10.21
CA LEU A 143 -1.77 9.00 -9.87
C LEU A 143 -2.28 10.28 -9.16
N ASP A 144 -3.44 10.23 -8.52
CA ASP A 144 -4.01 11.41 -7.87
C ASP A 144 -3.13 11.91 -6.72
N LEU A 145 -2.62 10.99 -5.92
CA LEU A 145 -1.70 11.30 -4.82
C LEU A 145 -0.33 11.73 -5.35
N THR A 146 0.24 10.97 -6.29
CA THR A 146 1.51 11.29 -6.93
C THR A 146 1.48 12.68 -7.56
N THR A 147 0.44 12.99 -8.32
CA THR A 147 0.22 14.30 -8.96
C THR A 147 0.11 15.41 -7.91
N TRP A 148 -0.69 15.19 -6.85
CA TRP A 148 -0.90 16.20 -5.81
C TRP A 148 0.41 16.60 -5.11
N PHE A 149 1.28 15.61 -4.80
CA PHE A 149 2.57 15.89 -4.16
C PHE A 149 3.62 16.43 -5.14
N ARG A 150 3.59 16.03 -6.42
CA ARG A 150 4.65 16.34 -7.39
C ARG A 150 4.38 17.59 -8.25
N ASP A 151 3.12 17.90 -8.57
CA ASP A 151 2.75 19.00 -9.48
C ASP A 151 2.55 20.34 -8.76
N GLY A 152 2.87 20.40 -7.46
CA GLY A 152 2.97 21.64 -6.71
C GLY A 152 1.83 21.93 -5.74
N ALA A 153 0.67 21.26 -5.82
CA ALA A 153 -0.46 21.51 -4.93
C ALA A 153 -0.11 21.31 -3.45
N ALA A 154 0.62 20.23 -3.12
CA ALA A 154 1.12 19.99 -1.76
C ALA A 154 2.07 21.11 -1.31
N LYS A 155 2.99 21.56 -2.16
CA LYS A 155 3.95 22.62 -1.86
C LYS A 155 3.25 23.96 -1.64
N GLU A 156 2.26 24.28 -2.46
CA GLU A 156 1.45 25.50 -2.30
C GLU A 156 0.70 25.49 -0.97
N LEU A 157 0.09 24.34 -0.62
CA LEU A 157 -0.61 24.18 0.65
C LEU A 157 0.36 24.25 1.84
N ALA A 158 1.53 23.62 1.77
CA ALA A 158 2.56 23.67 2.82
C ALA A 158 3.07 25.11 3.05
N THR A 159 3.17 25.89 1.98
CA THR A 159 3.53 27.32 2.07
C THR A 159 2.43 28.13 2.74
N ALA A 160 1.16 27.88 2.38
CA ALA A 160 0.01 28.60 2.93
C ALA A 160 -0.33 28.17 4.37
N ARG A 161 -0.07 26.90 4.70
CA ARG A 161 -0.38 26.29 6.00
C ARG A 161 0.76 25.35 6.41
N PRO A 162 1.87 25.94 6.95
CA PRO A 162 3.00 25.16 7.42
C PRO A 162 2.62 24.14 8.51
N GLY A 163 3.28 22.99 8.49
CA GLY A 163 3.12 21.93 9.47
C GLY A 163 4.13 20.82 9.25
N PRO A 164 4.27 19.86 10.17
CA PRO A 164 5.28 18.79 10.07
C PRO A 164 5.26 18.03 8.75
N TRP A 165 4.07 17.81 8.16
CA TRP A 165 3.93 17.16 6.86
C TRP A 165 4.59 17.94 5.71
N GLY A 166 4.67 19.27 5.82
CA GLY A 166 5.25 20.15 4.80
C GLY A 166 6.76 20.27 4.87
N ASP A 167 7.39 19.82 5.96
CA ASP A 167 8.84 19.88 6.15
C ASP A 167 9.56 18.84 5.27
N ASP A 168 8.90 17.70 5.01
CA ASP A 168 9.37 16.65 4.12
C ASP A 168 8.18 16.05 3.33
N LEU A 169 7.96 16.59 2.13
CA LEU A 169 6.86 16.16 1.26
C LEU A 169 7.02 14.73 0.75
N ASP A 170 8.24 14.23 0.58
CA ASP A 170 8.48 12.85 0.16
C ASP A 170 8.08 11.89 1.27
N THR A 171 8.41 12.18 2.52
CA THR A 171 7.94 11.42 3.69
C THR A 171 6.43 11.47 3.82
N ALA A 172 5.81 12.65 3.70
CA ALA A 172 4.37 12.81 3.78
C ALA A 172 3.63 12.06 2.65
N PHE A 173 4.21 12.01 1.46
CA PHE A 173 3.71 11.19 0.35
C PHE A 173 3.62 9.70 0.73
N TYR A 174 4.70 9.11 1.26
CA TYR A 174 4.69 7.69 1.64
C TYR A 174 3.74 7.39 2.79
N VAL A 175 3.61 8.30 3.76
CA VAL A 175 2.60 8.18 4.82
C VAL A 175 1.19 8.14 4.22
N ALA A 176 0.89 9.06 3.31
CA ALA A 176 -0.39 9.10 2.63
C ALA A 176 -0.61 7.85 1.76
N LEU A 177 0.39 7.45 0.98
CA LEU A 177 0.34 6.28 0.10
C LEU A 177 -0.04 5.01 0.86
N PHE A 178 0.64 4.71 1.96
CA PHE A 178 0.38 3.48 2.72
C PHE A 178 -0.93 3.54 3.50
N LEU A 179 -1.32 4.72 3.97
CA LEU A 179 -2.64 4.93 4.57
C LEU A 179 -3.75 4.64 3.56
N ARG A 180 -3.68 5.24 2.36
CA ARG A 180 -4.69 5.06 1.32
C ARG A 180 -4.71 3.64 0.76
N ALA A 181 -3.55 2.99 0.61
CA ALA A 181 -3.46 1.60 0.18
C ALA A 181 -4.17 0.65 1.16
N ALA A 182 -3.92 0.82 2.48
CA ALA A 182 -4.58 0.00 3.50
C ALA A 182 -6.10 0.24 3.52
N GLU A 183 -6.54 1.50 3.47
CA GLU A 183 -7.96 1.87 3.40
C GLU A 183 -8.64 1.29 2.15
N HIS A 184 -7.97 1.39 0.98
CA HIS A 184 -8.47 0.87 -0.28
C HIS A 184 -8.61 -0.66 -0.25
N SER A 185 -7.54 -1.36 0.15
CA SER A 185 -7.53 -2.82 0.25
C SER A 185 -8.69 -3.34 1.10
N ILE A 186 -8.88 -2.77 2.30
CA ILE A 186 -9.98 -3.15 3.20
C ILE A 186 -11.34 -2.84 2.57
N ARG A 187 -11.53 -1.64 2.03
CA ARG A 187 -12.80 -1.19 1.47
C ARG A 187 -13.23 -2.01 0.27
N ARG A 188 -12.27 -2.33 -0.62
CA ARG A 188 -12.52 -3.05 -1.87
C ARG A 188 -12.46 -4.56 -1.71
N GLY A 189 -11.81 -5.05 -0.68
CA GLY A 189 -11.54 -6.48 -0.52
C GLY A 189 -10.52 -7.02 -1.54
N CYS A 190 -9.59 -6.19 -2.01
CA CYS A 190 -8.60 -6.55 -3.03
C CYS A 190 -7.17 -6.52 -2.48
N PRO A 191 -6.25 -7.32 -3.04
CA PRO A 191 -4.84 -7.19 -2.74
C PRO A 191 -4.27 -5.89 -3.31
N MET A 192 -3.14 -5.44 -2.72
CA MET A 192 -2.33 -4.35 -3.24
C MET A 192 -0.92 -4.87 -3.46
N ALA A 193 -0.32 -4.54 -4.60
CA ALA A 193 1.01 -5.02 -4.96
C ALA A 193 1.83 -3.96 -5.69
N TYR A 194 3.14 -4.15 -5.69
CA TYR A 194 4.05 -3.33 -6.50
C TYR A 194 4.22 -3.95 -7.89
N CYS A 195 4.23 -3.11 -8.94
CA CYS A 195 4.48 -3.48 -10.33
C CYS A 195 5.41 -2.49 -11.05
#